data_5001aeccc61c620be1abf090d10facac
#
_entry.id   5001aeccc61c620be1abf090d10facac
#
_cell.length_a   1.000
_cell.length_b   1.000
_cell.length_c   1.000
_cell.angle_alpha   90.00
_cell.angle_beta   90.00
_cell.angle_gamma   90.00
#
_symmetry.space_group_name_H-M   'P 1'
#
loop_
_entity.id
_entity.type
_entity.pdbx_description
1 polymer ?
#
loop_
_entity_poly.entity_id
_entity_poly.type
_entity_poly.pdbx_seq_one_letter_code
_entity_poly.pdbx_strand_id
1 'polypeptide(L)'
;MVDGVNSAEVFLSNMDYAQVSAAVITQEFIDGIQNDYLKEVATRYPDRFFVCGMCEFRKPGYFKQAEQLIDNNFKAIKIPAHRLLLKEGRVMLNCEEMMQMFGLMEERNIILSIDLAEGSTQIAEMEEIIAQYPRLKIAIGHFGMVTLPEWKQQILLARHPNVMIESGGITWLFNEEFYPFKGAVKAIREAADLVGMEKLMWGSDYPRTITAI
;
A
#
# COMPACT_ATOMS: atom_id res chain seq x y z
N MET A 1 17.77 17.00 4.63
CA MET A 1 16.32 16.73 4.70
C MET A 1 15.67 17.95 4.08
N VAL A 2 14.94 17.83 3.01
CA VAL A 2 14.23 18.96 2.41
C VAL A 2 12.98 19.15 3.27
N ASP A 3 12.91 20.26 4.01
CA ASP A 3 11.71 20.68 4.73
C ASP A 3 10.64 21.10 3.71
N GLY A 4 9.98 20.11 3.12
CA GLY A 4 8.91 20.32 2.13
C GLY A 4 7.55 20.11 2.77
N VAL A 5 6.68 21.09 2.66
CA VAL A 5 5.26 20.90 2.97
C VAL A 5 4.62 20.16 1.80
N ASN A 6 4.23 18.91 2.01
CA ASN A 6 3.55 18.10 1.01
C ASN A 6 2.03 18.12 1.25
N SER A 7 1.41 19.28 1.03
CA SER A 7 -0.03 19.42 1.14
C SER A 7 -0.76 18.82 -0.09
N ALA A 8 -2.07 18.59 0.04
CA ALA A 8 -2.89 18.14 -1.07
C ALA A 8 -2.81 19.09 -2.28
N GLU A 9 -2.71 20.40 -2.05
CA GLU A 9 -2.61 21.40 -3.13
C GLU A 9 -1.27 21.31 -3.88
N VAL A 10 -0.16 21.06 -3.18
CA VAL A 10 1.15 20.82 -3.82
C VAL A 10 1.09 19.54 -4.64
N PHE A 11 0.49 18.49 -4.10
CA PHE A 11 0.35 17.23 -4.83
C PHE A 11 -0.56 17.39 -6.06
N LEU A 12 -1.68 18.10 -5.95
CA LEU A 12 -2.54 18.43 -7.09
C LEU A 12 -1.79 19.16 -8.20
N SER A 13 -0.97 20.14 -7.86
CA SER A 13 -0.15 20.87 -8.83
C SER A 13 0.82 19.93 -9.59
N ASN A 14 1.43 18.98 -8.87
CA ASN A 14 2.30 17.97 -9.49
C ASN A 14 1.51 16.98 -10.37
N MET A 15 0.33 16.56 -9.92
CA MET A 15 -0.57 15.70 -10.69
C MET A 15 -1.00 16.38 -11.99
N ASP A 16 -1.39 17.67 -11.92
CA ASP A 16 -1.81 18.44 -13.08
C ASP A 16 -0.66 18.61 -14.10
N TYR A 17 0.55 18.90 -13.60
CA TYR A 17 1.75 18.95 -14.45
C TYR A 17 2.04 17.60 -15.12
N ALA A 18 1.90 16.49 -14.39
CA ALA A 18 2.14 15.14 -14.87
C ALA A 18 0.94 14.54 -15.64
N GLN A 19 -0.17 15.28 -15.80
CA GLN A 19 -1.41 14.81 -16.41
C GLN A 19 -2.02 13.59 -15.72
N VAL A 20 -1.89 13.49 -14.40
CA VAL A 20 -2.49 12.45 -13.55
C VAL A 20 -3.86 12.93 -13.10
N SER A 21 -4.91 12.22 -13.49
CA SER A 21 -6.30 12.62 -13.23
C SER A 21 -6.71 12.41 -11.78
N ALA A 22 -6.31 11.29 -11.17
CA ALA A 22 -6.64 10.95 -9.78
C ALA A 22 -5.52 10.13 -9.14
N ALA A 23 -5.46 10.16 -7.81
CA ALA A 23 -4.48 9.39 -7.04
C ALA A 23 -5.11 8.71 -5.82
N VAL A 24 -4.55 7.57 -5.46
CA VAL A 24 -4.78 6.93 -4.15
C VAL A 24 -3.75 7.47 -3.18
N ILE A 25 -4.21 7.98 -2.02
CA ILE A 25 -3.34 8.47 -0.96
C ILE A 25 -3.29 7.42 0.16
N THR A 26 -2.08 6.97 0.46
CA THR A 26 -1.79 6.07 1.57
C THR A 26 -1.07 6.81 2.69
N GLN A 27 -0.96 6.18 3.86
CA GLN A 27 -0.29 6.71 5.04
C GLN A 27 0.83 5.79 5.48
N GLU A 28 1.78 6.34 6.21
CA GLU A 28 2.85 5.59 6.88
C GLU A 28 3.01 6.09 8.32
N PHE A 29 3.46 5.23 9.24
CA PHE A 29 3.68 5.58 10.63
C PHE A 29 4.73 6.69 10.86
N ILE A 30 5.60 6.91 9.89
CA ILE A 30 6.62 7.99 9.96
C ILE A 30 5.98 9.37 10.14
N ASP A 31 4.86 9.60 9.43
CA ASP A 31 4.17 10.90 9.44
C ASP A 31 3.04 10.94 10.48
N GLY A 32 2.83 9.85 11.19
CA GLY A 32 1.70 9.66 12.08
C GLY A 32 0.38 9.37 11.35
N ILE A 33 -0.67 9.16 12.13
CA ILE A 33 -2.01 8.87 11.60
C ILE A 33 -2.70 10.19 11.26
N GLN A 34 -3.08 10.38 10.00
CA GLN A 34 -3.62 11.62 9.46
C GLN A 34 -5.06 11.46 8.90
N ASN A 35 -5.85 10.58 9.49
CA ASN A 35 -7.20 10.25 8.99
C ASN A 35 -8.10 11.47 8.84
N ASP A 36 -8.09 12.40 9.80
CA ASP A 36 -8.95 13.59 9.77
C ASP A 36 -8.58 14.50 8.59
N TYR A 37 -7.28 14.75 8.39
CA TYR A 37 -6.80 15.52 7.24
C TYR A 37 -7.16 14.84 5.91
N LEU A 38 -6.96 13.54 5.79
CA LEU A 38 -7.28 12.81 4.57
C LEU A 38 -8.79 12.78 4.29
N LYS A 39 -9.62 12.72 5.31
CA LYS A 39 -11.07 12.85 5.18
C LYS A 39 -11.47 14.25 4.63
N GLU A 40 -10.83 15.30 5.13
CA GLU A 40 -11.01 16.65 4.59
C GLU A 40 -10.60 16.74 3.13
N VAL A 41 -9.40 16.21 2.79
CA VAL A 41 -8.88 16.16 1.41
C VAL A 41 -9.83 15.43 0.47
N ALA A 42 -10.33 14.24 0.85
CA ALA A 42 -11.27 13.47 0.04
C ALA A 42 -12.61 14.20 -0.15
N THR A 43 -13.07 14.94 0.87
CA THR A 43 -14.30 15.74 0.80
C THR A 43 -14.12 16.94 -0.12
N ARG A 44 -12.97 17.60 -0.06
CA ARG A 44 -12.67 18.81 -0.84
C ARG A 44 -12.35 18.51 -2.31
N TYR A 45 -11.76 17.33 -2.59
CA TYR A 45 -11.32 16.92 -3.92
C TYR A 45 -11.79 15.49 -4.26
N PRO A 46 -13.11 15.23 -4.30
CA PRO A 46 -13.67 13.87 -4.39
C PRO A 46 -13.32 13.14 -5.70
N ASP A 47 -13.12 13.89 -6.79
CA ASP A 47 -12.79 13.34 -8.10
C ASP A 47 -11.26 13.18 -8.32
N ARG A 48 -10.48 13.64 -7.36
CA ARG A 48 -9.01 13.67 -7.48
C ARG A 48 -8.33 12.71 -6.50
N PHE A 49 -8.89 12.50 -5.32
CA PHE A 49 -8.26 11.72 -4.28
C PHE A 49 -9.15 10.61 -3.72
N PHE A 50 -8.64 9.39 -3.78
CA PHE A 50 -9.13 8.25 -3.03
C PHE A 50 -8.19 8.01 -1.85
N VAL A 51 -8.68 8.05 -0.62
CA VAL A 51 -7.84 8.02 0.57
C VAL A 51 -7.95 6.71 1.33
N CYS A 52 -6.82 6.20 1.81
CA CYS A 52 -6.76 5.05 2.71
C CYS A 52 -6.68 5.53 4.16
N GLY A 53 -7.60 5.05 5.02
CA GLY A 53 -7.47 5.23 6.46
C GLY A 53 -6.37 4.34 7.02
N MET A 54 -5.85 4.66 8.21
CA MET A 54 -4.85 3.84 8.91
C MET A 54 -5.18 3.77 10.41
N CYS A 55 -4.96 2.60 11.01
CA CYS A 55 -5.10 2.37 12.45
C CYS A 55 -3.74 2.26 13.14
N GLU A 56 -3.72 2.38 14.46
CA GLU A 56 -2.52 2.11 15.26
C GLU A 56 -2.40 0.60 15.52
N PHE A 57 -1.99 -0.14 14.49
CA PHE A 57 -1.89 -1.61 14.52
C PHE A 57 -0.87 -2.17 15.51
N ARG A 58 0.02 -1.34 16.04
CA ARG A 58 1.02 -1.74 17.03
C ARG A 58 0.48 -1.79 18.46
N LYS A 59 -0.79 -1.43 18.66
CA LYS A 59 -1.48 -1.42 19.96
C LYS A 59 -2.81 -2.14 19.85
N PRO A 60 -3.29 -2.83 20.90
CA PRO A 60 -4.61 -3.45 20.88
C PRO A 60 -5.74 -2.45 20.62
N GLY A 61 -6.82 -2.93 20.02
CA GLY A 61 -8.03 -2.12 19.77
C GLY A 61 -8.07 -1.47 18.38
N TYR A 62 -7.21 -1.86 17.45
CA TYR A 62 -7.24 -1.37 16.09
C TYR A 62 -8.47 -1.86 15.30
N PHE A 63 -9.06 -2.99 15.67
CA PHE A 63 -10.32 -3.44 15.09
C PHE A 63 -11.42 -2.38 15.25
N LYS A 64 -11.59 -1.85 16.47
CA LYS A 64 -12.56 -0.77 16.73
C LYS A 64 -12.22 0.52 15.97
N GLN A 65 -10.95 0.83 15.80
CA GLN A 65 -10.53 1.97 14.96
C GLN A 65 -10.91 1.74 13.49
N ALA A 66 -10.73 0.51 12.98
CA ALA A 66 -11.13 0.14 11.62
C ALA A 66 -12.64 0.26 11.41
N GLU A 67 -13.47 -0.21 12.38
CA GLU A 67 -14.92 0.01 12.35
C GLU A 67 -15.26 1.50 12.24
N GLN A 68 -14.63 2.34 13.07
CA GLN A 68 -14.84 3.80 13.05
C GLN A 68 -14.43 4.43 11.70
N LEU A 69 -13.34 3.97 11.08
CA LEU A 69 -12.93 4.43 9.75
C LEU A 69 -13.98 4.07 8.69
N ILE A 70 -14.46 2.83 8.70
CA ILE A 70 -15.49 2.36 7.78
C ILE A 70 -16.79 3.15 7.95
N ASP A 71 -17.25 3.36 9.18
CA ASP A 71 -18.43 4.15 9.50
C ASP A 71 -18.26 5.63 9.11
N ASN A 72 -17.03 6.14 9.14
CA ASN A 72 -16.65 7.47 8.62
C ASN A 72 -16.43 7.51 7.11
N ASN A 73 -16.89 6.46 6.39
CA ASN A 73 -16.90 6.36 4.93
C ASN A 73 -15.52 6.18 4.26
N PHE A 74 -14.48 5.77 5.00
CA PHE A 74 -13.26 5.29 4.35
C PHE A 74 -13.56 4.00 3.59
N LYS A 75 -13.05 3.91 2.35
CA LYS A 75 -13.26 2.76 1.45
C LYS A 75 -12.01 1.91 1.29
N ALA A 76 -10.94 2.29 1.94
CA ALA A 76 -9.71 1.52 2.02
C ALA A 76 -9.01 1.73 3.37
N ILE A 77 -8.29 0.70 3.82
CA ILE A 77 -7.42 0.74 5.00
C ILE A 77 -6.01 0.38 4.56
N LYS A 78 -5.03 1.22 4.97
CA LYS A 78 -3.60 0.99 4.75
C LYS A 78 -2.99 0.30 5.96
N ILE A 79 -2.22 -0.76 5.71
CA ILE A 79 -1.41 -1.46 6.72
C ILE A 79 0.06 -1.44 6.30
N PRO A 80 0.92 -0.65 6.97
CA PRO A 80 2.37 -0.76 6.83
C PRO A 80 2.89 -2.02 7.56
N ALA A 81 2.65 -3.21 6.99
CA ALA A 81 2.88 -4.49 7.67
C ALA A 81 4.35 -4.77 7.98
N HIS A 82 5.28 -4.22 7.21
CA HIS A 82 6.71 -4.27 7.51
C HIS A 82 7.06 -3.63 8.86
N ARG A 83 6.27 -2.65 9.33
CA ARG A 83 6.44 -1.98 10.63
C ARG A 83 5.90 -2.78 11.82
N LEU A 84 5.18 -3.86 11.56
CA LEU A 84 4.59 -4.72 12.59
C LEU A 84 5.55 -5.84 13.04
N LEU A 85 6.72 -5.96 12.43
CA LEU A 85 7.76 -6.94 12.77
C LEU A 85 8.73 -6.43 13.85
N LEU A 86 8.26 -5.72 14.85
CA LEU A 86 9.09 -5.22 15.95
C LEU A 86 9.59 -6.39 16.82
N LYS A 87 10.79 -6.24 17.39
CA LYS A 87 11.41 -7.27 18.26
C LYS A 87 10.53 -7.64 19.45
N GLU A 88 9.88 -6.64 20.04
CA GLU A 88 8.89 -6.77 21.11
C GLU A 88 7.52 -6.36 20.57
N GLY A 89 6.52 -7.24 20.72
CA GLY A 89 5.16 -6.95 20.29
C GLY A 89 4.92 -7.10 18.77
N ARG A 90 5.60 -8.09 18.14
CA ARG A 90 5.26 -8.45 16.74
C ARG A 90 3.77 -8.73 16.62
N VAL A 91 3.13 -8.04 15.67
CA VAL A 91 1.75 -8.31 15.30
C VAL A 91 1.75 -9.19 14.05
N MET A 92 1.21 -10.40 14.18
CA MET A 92 1.02 -11.30 13.03
C MET A 92 -0.19 -10.85 12.24
N LEU A 93 -0.09 -10.88 10.91
CA LEU A 93 -1.21 -10.50 10.04
C LEU A 93 -2.40 -11.47 10.14
N ASN A 94 -2.14 -12.72 10.50
CA ASN A 94 -3.16 -13.75 10.71
C ASN A 94 -3.56 -13.91 12.19
N CYS A 95 -3.26 -12.94 13.08
CA CYS A 95 -3.79 -12.96 14.44
C CYS A 95 -5.31 -12.71 14.46
N GLU A 96 -5.96 -13.13 15.53
CA GLU A 96 -7.43 -13.11 15.64
C GLU A 96 -8.03 -11.72 15.36
N GLU A 97 -7.47 -10.66 15.95
CA GLU A 97 -7.99 -9.28 15.76
C GLU A 97 -7.82 -8.81 14.31
N MET A 98 -6.70 -9.13 13.63
CA MET A 98 -6.50 -8.85 12.21
C MET A 98 -7.48 -9.62 11.33
N MET A 99 -7.66 -10.91 11.59
CA MET A 99 -8.57 -11.74 10.82
C MET A 99 -10.03 -11.26 10.94
N GLN A 100 -10.47 -10.87 12.14
CA GLN A 100 -11.79 -10.25 12.32
C GLN A 100 -11.92 -8.96 11.50
N MET A 101 -10.90 -8.12 11.49
CA MET A 101 -10.88 -6.89 10.70
C MET A 101 -10.95 -7.17 9.19
N PHE A 102 -10.19 -8.14 8.67
CA PHE A 102 -10.26 -8.51 7.25
C PHE A 102 -11.64 -9.07 6.87
N GLY A 103 -12.28 -9.82 7.74
CA GLY A 103 -13.66 -10.27 7.55
C GLY A 103 -14.64 -9.12 7.43
N LEU A 104 -14.55 -8.12 8.31
CA LEU A 104 -15.35 -6.90 8.23
C LEU A 104 -15.04 -6.11 6.95
N MET A 105 -13.78 -5.99 6.57
CA MET A 105 -13.38 -5.31 5.33
C MET A 105 -13.97 -6.00 4.10
N GLU A 106 -13.91 -7.34 4.03
CA GLU A 106 -14.52 -8.09 2.94
C GLU A 106 -16.04 -7.87 2.88
N GLU A 107 -16.73 -7.98 4.02
CA GLU A 107 -18.19 -7.79 4.13
C GLU A 107 -18.62 -6.39 3.64
N ARG A 108 -17.87 -5.36 4.04
CA ARG A 108 -18.15 -3.96 3.73
C ARG A 108 -17.53 -3.48 2.41
N ASN A 109 -16.89 -4.39 1.64
CA ASN A 109 -16.20 -4.08 0.38
C ASN A 109 -15.13 -2.97 0.55
N ILE A 110 -14.36 -3.05 1.63
CA ILE A 110 -13.24 -2.16 1.93
C ILE A 110 -11.96 -2.74 1.32
N ILE A 111 -11.16 -1.91 0.67
CA ILE A 111 -9.91 -2.33 0.04
C ILE A 111 -8.80 -2.38 1.09
N LEU A 112 -8.02 -3.45 1.08
CA LEU A 112 -6.77 -3.55 1.82
C LEU A 112 -5.61 -3.03 0.97
N SER A 113 -4.96 -1.95 1.40
CA SER A 113 -3.66 -1.52 0.89
C SER A 113 -2.59 -1.94 1.89
N ILE A 114 -1.59 -2.71 1.48
CA ILE A 114 -0.62 -3.30 2.42
C ILE A 114 0.81 -3.25 1.88
N ASP A 115 1.75 -2.86 2.73
CA ASP A 115 3.19 -2.96 2.44
C ASP A 115 3.78 -4.08 3.26
N LEU A 116 4.16 -5.16 2.61
CA LEU A 116 4.73 -6.32 3.27
C LEU A 116 6.21 -6.09 3.63
N ALA A 117 6.69 -6.86 4.59
CA ALA A 117 8.11 -6.97 4.89
C ALA A 117 8.85 -7.67 3.73
N GLU A 118 10.17 -7.54 3.75
CA GLU A 118 11.05 -8.06 2.71
C GLU A 118 10.88 -9.57 2.46
N GLY A 119 10.97 -9.94 1.20
CA GLY A 119 11.00 -11.32 0.75
C GLY A 119 9.75 -12.12 1.12
N SER A 120 9.97 -13.32 1.65
CA SER A 120 8.92 -14.30 1.98
C SER A 120 8.38 -14.18 3.41
N THR A 121 8.81 -13.18 4.18
CA THR A 121 8.59 -13.08 5.64
C THR A 121 7.12 -13.17 6.04
N GLN A 122 6.20 -12.59 5.26
CA GLN A 122 4.76 -12.53 5.56
C GLN A 122 3.90 -13.26 4.51
N ILE A 123 4.52 -14.04 3.62
CA ILE A 123 3.79 -14.74 2.55
C ILE A 123 2.80 -15.76 3.10
N ALA A 124 3.21 -16.58 4.08
CA ALA A 124 2.33 -17.60 4.65
C ALA A 124 1.09 -16.97 5.32
N GLU A 125 1.29 -15.84 6.02
CA GLU A 125 0.19 -15.08 6.63
C GLU A 125 -0.76 -14.54 5.55
N MET A 126 -0.22 -13.99 4.45
CA MET A 126 -1.02 -13.47 3.34
C MET A 126 -1.81 -14.57 2.62
N GLU A 127 -1.20 -15.72 2.37
CA GLU A 127 -1.89 -16.87 1.74
C GLU A 127 -3.09 -17.33 2.60
N GLU A 128 -2.95 -17.36 3.93
CA GLU A 128 -4.05 -17.70 4.84
C GLU A 128 -5.17 -16.65 4.76
N ILE A 129 -4.84 -15.35 4.78
CA ILE A 129 -5.80 -14.25 4.67
C ILE A 129 -6.55 -14.33 3.33
N ILE A 130 -5.82 -14.49 2.22
CA ILE A 130 -6.41 -14.57 0.89
C ILE A 130 -7.34 -15.79 0.74
N ALA A 131 -6.94 -16.93 1.31
CA ALA A 131 -7.76 -18.14 1.29
C ALA A 131 -9.05 -17.99 2.11
N GLN A 132 -8.97 -17.33 3.25
CA GLN A 132 -10.12 -17.13 4.15
C GLN A 132 -11.07 -16.03 3.64
N TYR A 133 -10.53 -14.99 2.98
CA TYR A 133 -11.30 -13.83 2.49
C TYR A 133 -11.10 -13.63 0.98
N PRO A 134 -11.64 -14.52 0.13
CA PRO A 134 -11.36 -14.53 -1.31
C PRO A 134 -11.97 -13.35 -2.07
N ARG A 135 -12.89 -12.57 -1.46
CA ARG A 135 -13.47 -11.36 -2.05
C ARG A 135 -12.83 -10.08 -1.54
N LEU A 136 -11.97 -10.16 -0.53
CA LEU A 136 -11.22 -9.01 -0.03
C LEU A 136 -10.29 -8.50 -1.13
N LYS A 137 -10.47 -7.27 -1.59
CA LYS A 137 -9.61 -6.65 -2.59
C LYS A 137 -8.31 -6.19 -1.94
N ILE A 138 -7.19 -6.65 -2.46
CA ILE A 138 -5.86 -6.41 -1.86
C ILE A 138 -4.95 -5.75 -2.87
N ALA A 139 -4.33 -4.64 -2.48
CA ALA A 139 -3.26 -3.96 -3.20
C ALA A 139 -1.97 -4.06 -2.38
N ILE A 140 -0.96 -4.78 -2.90
CA ILE A 140 0.35 -4.92 -2.27
C ILE A 140 1.29 -3.86 -2.86
N GLY A 141 1.82 -3.00 -2.02
CA GLY A 141 2.69 -1.90 -2.41
C GLY A 141 4.16 -2.29 -2.60
N HIS A 142 4.93 -1.33 -3.11
CA HIS A 142 6.40 -1.38 -3.24
C HIS A 142 6.98 -2.51 -4.09
N PHE A 143 6.18 -3.11 -4.97
CA PHE A 143 6.63 -4.10 -5.97
C PHE A 143 7.50 -5.24 -5.37
N GLY A 144 7.11 -5.68 -4.15
CA GLY A 144 7.85 -6.72 -3.44
C GLY A 144 9.26 -6.34 -3.00
N MET A 145 9.61 -5.05 -2.98
CA MET A 145 10.97 -4.57 -2.74
C MET A 145 11.98 -5.22 -3.70
N VAL A 146 11.74 -5.07 -4.98
CA VAL A 146 12.34 -5.82 -6.12
C VAL A 146 13.87 -5.90 -6.17
N THR A 147 14.58 -5.04 -5.47
CA THR A 147 16.05 -5.10 -5.34
C THR A 147 16.52 -6.03 -4.23
N LEU A 148 15.60 -6.59 -3.44
CA LEU A 148 15.90 -7.50 -2.34
C LEU A 148 15.64 -8.97 -2.72
N PRO A 149 16.25 -9.94 -2.01
CA PRO A 149 16.01 -11.36 -2.25
C PRO A 149 14.52 -11.74 -2.13
N GLU A 150 14.10 -12.76 -2.87
CA GLU A 150 12.77 -13.37 -2.81
C GLU A 150 11.58 -12.44 -3.14
N TRP A 151 11.81 -11.24 -3.70
CA TRP A 151 10.77 -10.29 -4.07
C TRP A 151 9.63 -10.90 -4.92
N LYS A 152 9.97 -11.90 -5.75
CA LYS A 152 9.00 -12.60 -6.61
C LYS A 152 7.92 -13.34 -5.80
N GLN A 153 8.20 -13.71 -4.56
CA GLN A 153 7.20 -14.36 -3.70
C GLN A 153 6.01 -13.44 -3.44
N GLN A 154 6.25 -12.14 -3.27
CA GLN A 154 5.16 -11.16 -3.12
C GLN A 154 4.40 -10.95 -4.43
N ILE A 155 5.11 -10.92 -5.57
CA ILE A 155 4.46 -10.81 -6.90
C ILE A 155 3.53 -12.01 -7.14
N LEU A 156 3.97 -13.22 -6.77
CA LEU A 156 3.19 -14.44 -6.97
C LEU A 156 1.85 -14.46 -6.23
N LEU A 157 1.67 -13.68 -5.16
CA LEU A 157 0.37 -13.49 -4.50
C LEU A 157 -0.69 -12.93 -5.46
N ALA A 158 -0.29 -12.17 -6.48
CA ALA A 158 -1.23 -11.66 -7.48
C ALA A 158 -1.77 -12.71 -8.46
N ARG A 159 -1.36 -13.98 -8.36
CA ARG A 159 -2.05 -15.11 -9.01
C ARG A 159 -3.47 -15.30 -8.47
N HIS A 160 -3.73 -14.87 -7.25
CA HIS A 160 -5.08 -14.81 -6.72
C HIS A 160 -5.88 -13.69 -7.39
N PRO A 161 -7.15 -13.91 -7.75
CA PRO A 161 -7.94 -12.97 -8.55
C PRO A 161 -8.16 -11.62 -7.86
N ASN A 162 -8.19 -11.59 -6.54
CA ASN A 162 -8.47 -10.43 -5.69
C ASN A 162 -7.22 -9.64 -5.27
N VAL A 163 -6.02 -10.01 -5.76
CA VAL A 163 -4.74 -9.37 -5.41
C VAL A 163 -4.17 -8.62 -6.61
N MET A 164 -3.67 -7.41 -6.37
CA MET A 164 -2.95 -6.55 -7.31
C MET A 164 -1.61 -6.14 -6.69
N ILE A 165 -0.62 -5.85 -7.54
CA ILE A 165 0.70 -5.34 -7.13
C ILE A 165 0.85 -3.90 -7.59
N GLU A 166 1.29 -3.04 -6.68
CA GLU A 166 1.50 -1.62 -6.94
C GLU A 166 2.99 -1.31 -6.99
N SER A 167 3.42 -0.50 -7.98
CA SER A 167 4.83 -0.24 -8.28
C SER A 167 5.42 0.95 -7.53
N GLY A 168 4.78 1.43 -6.47
CA GLY A 168 5.27 2.56 -5.69
C GLY A 168 6.73 2.43 -5.30
N GLY A 169 7.49 3.48 -5.55
CA GLY A 169 8.90 3.51 -5.19
C GLY A 169 9.85 2.77 -6.12
N ILE A 170 9.40 2.18 -7.22
CA ILE A 170 10.28 1.42 -8.11
C ILE A 170 11.47 2.27 -8.63
N THR A 171 11.28 3.56 -8.81
CA THR A 171 12.35 4.46 -9.26
C THR A 171 13.42 4.68 -8.19
N TRP A 172 13.05 4.82 -6.91
CA TRP A 172 14.05 4.94 -5.86
C TRP A 172 14.71 3.60 -5.50
N LEU A 173 14.04 2.46 -5.76
CA LEU A 173 14.67 1.14 -5.64
C LEU A 173 15.80 0.94 -6.64
N PHE A 174 15.76 1.64 -7.79
CA PHE A 174 16.77 1.62 -8.84
C PHE A 174 17.46 2.98 -9.02
N ASN A 175 17.57 3.78 -7.95
CA ASN A 175 18.14 5.14 -7.99
C ASN A 175 19.63 5.19 -8.38
N GLU A 176 20.35 4.08 -8.31
CA GLU A 176 21.71 3.97 -8.83
C GLU A 176 21.77 3.85 -10.37
N GLU A 177 20.63 3.66 -11.02
CA GLU A 177 20.53 3.60 -12.47
C GLU A 177 20.11 4.96 -13.05
N PHE A 178 20.71 5.32 -14.21
CA PHE A 178 20.20 6.44 -15.01
C PHE A 178 18.97 6.03 -15.82
N TYR A 179 18.15 7.05 -16.17
CA TYR A 179 17.09 6.85 -17.16
C TYR A 179 17.61 6.10 -18.40
N PRO A 180 16.93 5.05 -18.88
CA PRO A 180 15.53 4.67 -18.61
C PRO A 180 15.35 3.57 -17.52
N PHE A 181 16.17 3.47 -16.49
CA PHE A 181 16.02 2.51 -15.40
C PHE A 181 15.82 1.07 -15.88
N LYS A 182 16.83 0.54 -16.57
CA LYS A 182 16.75 -0.77 -17.26
C LYS A 182 16.41 -1.92 -16.32
N GLY A 183 16.93 -1.89 -15.07
CA GLY A 183 16.60 -2.85 -14.03
C GLY A 183 15.14 -2.82 -13.66
N ALA A 184 14.56 -1.63 -13.45
CA ALA A 184 13.13 -1.45 -13.19
C ALA A 184 12.27 -1.98 -14.34
N VAL A 185 12.62 -1.64 -15.60
CA VAL A 185 11.92 -2.16 -16.79
C VAL A 185 11.97 -3.68 -16.87
N LYS A 186 13.15 -4.27 -16.57
CA LYS A 186 13.32 -5.73 -16.54
C LYS A 186 12.46 -6.36 -15.46
N ALA A 187 12.44 -5.79 -14.25
CA ALA A 187 11.64 -6.28 -13.14
C ALA A 187 10.13 -6.25 -13.43
N ILE A 188 9.64 -5.17 -14.04
CA ILE A 188 8.23 -5.07 -14.46
C ILE A 188 7.87 -6.15 -15.49
N ARG A 189 8.74 -6.41 -16.46
CA ARG A 189 8.53 -7.49 -17.45
C ARG A 189 8.51 -8.86 -16.78
N GLU A 190 9.46 -9.14 -15.91
CA GLU A 190 9.50 -10.41 -15.15
C GLU A 190 8.22 -10.60 -14.30
N ALA A 191 7.73 -9.56 -13.65
CA ALA A 191 6.47 -9.63 -12.91
C ALA A 191 5.27 -9.86 -13.83
N ALA A 192 5.20 -9.17 -14.98
CA ALA A 192 4.15 -9.38 -15.97
C ALA A 192 4.15 -10.80 -16.54
N ASP A 193 5.33 -11.39 -16.75
CA ASP A 193 5.47 -12.78 -17.20
C ASP A 193 4.97 -13.79 -16.12
N LEU A 194 5.04 -13.43 -14.84
CA LEU A 194 4.61 -14.27 -13.72
C LEU A 194 3.10 -14.23 -13.47
N VAL A 195 2.48 -13.05 -13.57
CA VAL A 195 1.09 -12.84 -13.09
C VAL A 195 0.18 -12.11 -14.08
N GLY A 196 0.70 -11.60 -15.18
CA GLY A 196 -0.02 -10.77 -16.15
C GLY A 196 0.13 -9.25 -15.87
N MET A 197 0.16 -8.45 -16.94
CA MET A 197 0.28 -6.99 -16.83
C MET A 197 -0.96 -6.37 -16.16
N GLU A 198 -2.12 -6.99 -16.30
CA GLU A 198 -3.39 -6.56 -15.69
C GLU A 198 -3.41 -6.66 -14.17
N LYS A 199 -2.42 -7.34 -13.58
CA LYS A 199 -2.22 -7.46 -12.13
C LYS A 199 -1.32 -6.37 -11.56
N LEU A 200 -0.72 -5.56 -12.41
CA LEU A 200 0.24 -4.53 -12.02
C LEU A 200 -0.42 -3.16 -12.09
N MET A 201 -0.28 -2.39 -11.01
CA MET A 201 -0.73 -1.01 -10.92
C MET A 201 0.48 -0.08 -10.85
N TRP A 202 0.35 1.10 -11.45
CA TRP A 202 1.36 2.14 -11.31
C TRP A 202 1.16 2.92 -10.01
N GLY A 203 2.27 3.24 -9.33
CA GLY A 203 2.34 4.16 -8.22
C GLY A 203 3.66 4.91 -8.20
N SER A 204 3.65 6.11 -7.68
CA SER A 204 4.83 6.99 -7.63
C SER A 204 5.59 6.93 -6.32
N ASP A 205 4.94 6.57 -5.23
CA ASP A 205 5.45 6.77 -3.86
C ASP A 205 5.88 8.23 -3.58
N TYR A 206 5.12 9.17 -4.17
CA TYR A 206 5.30 10.61 -3.89
C TYR A 206 4.92 10.91 -2.42
N PRO A 207 5.65 11.72 -1.65
CA PRO A 207 6.81 12.53 -2.05
C PRO A 207 8.18 11.84 -1.91
N ARG A 208 8.24 10.61 -1.44
CA ARG A 208 9.51 9.91 -1.19
C ARG A 208 10.38 9.82 -2.44
N THR A 209 9.80 9.58 -3.59
CA THR A 209 10.51 9.48 -4.87
C THR A 209 11.33 10.73 -5.19
N ILE A 210 10.85 11.94 -4.87
CA ILE A 210 11.60 13.18 -5.12
C ILE A 210 12.63 13.51 -4.03
N THR A 211 12.59 12.84 -2.89
CA THR A 211 13.54 13.05 -1.79
C THR A 211 14.64 12.00 -1.78
N ALA A 212 14.48 10.91 -2.51
CA ALA A 212 15.39 9.76 -2.55
C ALA A 212 16.23 9.69 -3.85
N ILE A 213 16.03 10.64 -4.76
CA ILE A 213 16.78 10.74 -6.05
C ILE A 213 17.84 11.83 -5.93
#